data_3fb4a77f523125958c5709946f84baa0
#
_entry.id   3fb4a77f523125958c5709946f84baa0
#
_cell.length_a   1.000
_cell.length_b   1.000
_cell.length_c   1.000
_cell.angle_alpha   90.00
_cell.angle_beta   90.00
_cell.angle_gamma   90.00
#
_symmetry.space_group_name_H-M   'P 1'
#
loop_
_entity.id
_entity.type
_entity.pdbx_description
1 polymer ?
#
loop_
_entity_poly.entity_id
_entity_poly.type
_entity_poly.pdbx_seq_one_letter_code
_entity_poly.pdbx_strand_id
1 'polypeptide(L)'
;MKLLKTLVALFTATVITSSVNAAEVKMAKANWDTGYFQAEIYKQALEKMGHTVTEPKAIKPSVFYVAAAAGDLDLWVNGWFGTHDSYIKEAKGKVKSVGYVMKKGGLQGYLVDKKSADKYGIKS
;
A
#
# COMPACT_ATOMS: atom_id res chain seq x y z
N MET A 1 70.14 13.83 19.26
CA MET A 1 68.75 14.27 19.57
C MET A 1 67.89 13.90 18.39
N LYS A 2 67.10 12.81 18.52
CA LYS A 2 66.23 12.29 17.45
C LYS A 2 64.82 12.83 17.68
N LEU A 3 64.35 13.71 16.78
CA LEU A 3 63.00 14.21 16.80
C LEU A 3 62.06 13.10 16.30
N LEU A 4 61.25 12.60 17.24
CA LEU A 4 60.21 11.65 16.95
C LEU A 4 59.01 12.42 16.35
N LYS A 5 58.81 12.35 15.06
CA LYS A 5 57.63 12.90 14.39
C LYS A 5 56.45 11.91 14.60
N THR A 6 55.60 12.21 15.55
CA THR A 6 54.34 11.48 15.72
C THR A 6 53.34 11.95 14.69
N LEU A 7 53.11 11.14 13.68
CA LEU A 7 52.06 11.37 12.66
C LEU A 7 50.73 10.92 13.26
N VAL A 8 49.91 11.89 13.71
CA VAL A 8 48.53 11.61 14.10
C VAL A 8 47.71 11.54 12.81
N ALA A 9 47.44 10.34 12.36
CA ALA A 9 46.47 10.11 11.27
C ALA A 9 45.07 10.33 11.82
N LEU A 10 44.47 11.47 11.47
CA LEU A 10 43.07 11.78 11.77
C LEU A 10 42.22 10.94 10.81
N PHE A 11 41.73 9.80 11.32
CA PHE A 11 40.79 8.94 10.58
C PHE A 11 39.40 9.60 10.66
N THR A 12 39.11 10.46 9.71
CA THR A 12 37.78 11.04 9.52
C THR A 12 36.88 9.94 9.01
N ALA A 13 36.16 9.26 9.90
CA ALA A 13 35.09 8.35 9.55
C ALA A 13 33.97 9.18 8.91
N THR A 14 33.93 9.22 7.59
CA THR A 14 32.81 9.78 6.84
C THR A 14 31.63 8.82 7.03
N VAL A 15 30.76 9.14 7.99
CA VAL A 15 29.49 8.47 8.13
C VAL A 15 28.67 8.85 6.89
N ILE A 16 28.65 7.98 5.89
CA ILE A 16 27.74 8.07 4.77
C ILE A 16 26.34 7.76 5.35
N THR A 17 25.69 8.78 5.85
CA THR A 17 24.25 8.71 6.10
C THR A 17 23.59 8.58 4.73
N SER A 18 23.26 7.35 4.37
CA SER A 18 22.36 7.10 3.26
C SER A 18 21.07 7.82 3.58
N SER A 19 20.88 9.00 3.03
CA SER A 19 19.60 9.68 3.06
C SER A 19 18.62 8.76 2.37
N VAL A 20 17.82 8.03 3.15
CA VAL A 20 16.62 7.38 2.59
C VAL A 20 15.87 8.53 1.93
N ASN A 21 15.84 8.53 0.60
CA ASN A 21 15.09 9.54 -0.14
C ASN A 21 13.64 9.43 0.34
N ALA A 22 13.25 10.36 1.20
CA ALA A 22 11.89 10.50 1.66
C ALA A 22 11.03 10.80 0.44
N ALA A 23 10.33 9.80 -0.06
CA ALA A 23 9.40 9.99 -1.16
C ALA A 23 8.06 10.47 -0.62
N GLU A 24 7.42 11.37 -1.34
CA GLU A 24 6.01 11.66 -1.13
C GLU A 24 5.18 10.51 -1.70
N VAL A 25 4.33 9.90 -0.87
CA VAL A 25 3.42 8.82 -1.25
C VAL A 25 1.99 9.37 -1.28
N LYS A 26 1.42 9.42 -2.46
CA LYS A 26 0.04 9.83 -2.69
C LYS A 26 -0.90 8.64 -2.49
N MET A 27 -1.47 8.57 -1.30
CA MET A 27 -2.26 7.43 -0.88
C MET A 27 -3.76 7.73 -0.97
N ALA A 28 -4.54 6.72 -1.37
CA ALA A 28 -5.99 6.76 -1.27
C ALA A 28 -6.50 5.67 -0.32
N LYS A 29 -7.72 5.85 0.20
CA LYS A 29 -8.40 4.88 1.05
C LYS A 29 -9.73 4.47 0.45
N ALA A 30 -10.12 3.23 0.69
CA ALA A 30 -11.43 2.74 0.32
C ALA A 30 -12.52 3.49 1.11
N ASN A 31 -13.69 3.67 0.53
CA ASN A 31 -14.79 4.42 1.14
C ASN A 31 -15.69 3.55 2.05
N TRP A 32 -15.09 2.65 2.81
CA TRP A 32 -15.72 1.80 3.83
C TRP A 32 -14.78 1.58 5.02
N ASP A 33 -15.31 1.13 6.14
CA ASP A 33 -14.63 1.15 7.45
C ASP A 33 -13.27 0.44 7.48
N THR A 34 -13.17 -0.77 6.94
CA THR A 34 -11.88 -1.47 6.90
C THR A 34 -10.86 -0.76 6.02
N GLY A 35 -11.30 -0.03 4.99
CA GLY A 35 -10.46 0.80 4.15
C GLY A 35 -9.87 1.98 4.90
N TYR A 36 -10.66 2.64 5.75
CA TYR A 36 -10.17 3.73 6.61
C TYR A 36 -9.10 3.23 7.58
N PHE A 37 -9.39 2.14 8.29
CA PHE A 37 -8.49 1.56 9.28
C PHE A 37 -7.16 1.11 8.65
N GLN A 38 -7.21 0.37 7.56
CA GLN A 38 -6.02 -0.13 6.89
C GLN A 38 -5.17 1.00 6.31
N ALA A 39 -5.79 2.00 5.70
CA ALA A 39 -5.08 3.15 5.17
C ALA A 39 -4.32 3.90 6.26
N GLU A 40 -4.92 4.08 7.43
CA GLU A 40 -4.26 4.76 8.55
C GLU A 40 -3.05 3.97 9.06
N ILE A 41 -3.14 2.65 9.18
CA ILE A 41 -2.00 1.80 9.59
C ILE A 41 -0.84 1.94 8.60
N TYR A 42 -1.12 1.86 7.31
CA TYR A 42 -0.07 1.96 6.29
C TYR A 42 0.52 3.37 6.21
N LYS A 43 -0.31 4.42 6.35
CA LYS A 43 0.16 5.80 6.45
C LYS A 43 1.19 5.95 7.57
N GLN A 44 0.83 5.55 8.80
CA GLN A 44 1.72 5.63 9.95
C GLN A 44 3.00 4.80 9.77
N ALA A 45 2.91 3.62 9.15
CA ALA A 45 4.07 2.79 8.89
C ALA A 45 5.04 3.48 7.91
N LEU A 46 4.53 4.03 6.82
CA LEU A 46 5.32 4.75 5.82
C LEU A 46 5.97 6.01 6.40
N GLU A 47 5.23 6.77 7.22
CA GLU A 47 5.75 7.95 7.91
C GLU A 47 6.89 7.58 8.89
N LYS A 48 6.74 6.47 9.64
CA LYS A 48 7.83 5.94 10.49
C LYS A 48 9.05 5.47 9.70
N MET A 49 8.88 5.09 8.46
CA MET A 49 9.98 4.76 7.54
C MET A 49 10.61 6.01 6.90
N GLY A 50 10.13 7.21 7.22
CA GLY A 50 10.68 8.48 6.75
C GLY A 50 10.03 9.01 5.47
N HIS A 51 8.94 8.42 4.99
CA HIS A 51 8.19 8.94 3.85
C HIS A 51 7.21 10.04 4.28
N THR A 52 6.90 10.94 3.35
CA THR A 52 5.77 11.86 3.52
C THR A 52 4.54 11.22 2.87
N VAL A 53 3.43 11.10 3.59
CA VAL A 53 2.21 10.53 3.04
C VAL A 53 1.15 11.61 2.95
N THR A 54 0.57 11.80 1.76
CA THR A 54 -0.57 12.72 1.61
C THR A 54 -1.78 12.18 2.38
N GLU A 55 -2.60 13.06 2.96
CA GLU A 55 -3.81 12.61 3.69
C GLU A 55 -4.71 11.78 2.75
N PRO A 56 -4.94 10.49 3.07
CA PRO A 56 -5.64 9.60 2.16
C PRO A 56 -7.10 10.00 1.96
N LYS A 57 -7.49 10.30 0.73
CA LYS A 57 -8.88 10.62 0.38
C LYS A 57 -9.68 9.34 0.16
N ALA A 58 -10.91 9.32 0.68
CA ALA A 58 -11.84 8.21 0.45
C ALA A 58 -12.40 8.27 -0.97
N ILE A 59 -12.12 7.24 -1.76
CA ILE A 59 -12.58 7.14 -3.15
C ILE A 59 -13.08 5.73 -3.48
N LYS A 60 -13.79 5.61 -4.60
CA LYS A 60 -14.21 4.30 -5.12
C LYS A 60 -13.04 3.58 -5.79
N PRO A 61 -13.00 2.23 -5.79
CA PRO A 61 -11.96 1.47 -6.48
C PRO A 61 -11.75 1.87 -7.94
N SER A 62 -12.83 2.00 -8.73
CA SER A 62 -12.74 2.41 -10.13
C SER A 62 -11.99 3.73 -10.34
N VAL A 63 -12.19 4.70 -9.44
CA VAL A 63 -11.52 6.00 -9.49
C VAL A 63 -10.03 5.86 -9.15
N PHE A 64 -9.72 5.04 -8.11
CA PHE A 64 -8.33 4.78 -7.74
C PHE A 64 -7.52 4.19 -8.90
N TYR A 65 -8.01 3.12 -9.54
CA TYR A 65 -7.23 2.45 -10.59
C TYR A 65 -6.98 3.35 -11.79
N VAL A 66 -7.90 4.23 -12.14
CA VAL A 66 -7.71 5.24 -13.20
C VAL A 66 -6.65 6.26 -12.78
N ALA A 67 -6.75 6.82 -11.57
CA ALA A 67 -5.81 7.82 -11.06
C ALA A 67 -4.40 7.24 -10.88
N ALA A 68 -4.30 6.00 -10.38
CA ALA A 68 -3.02 5.31 -10.25
C ALA A 68 -2.38 5.01 -11.62
N ALA A 69 -3.18 4.61 -12.60
CA ALA A 69 -2.68 4.41 -13.97
C ALA A 69 -2.23 5.72 -14.64
N ALA A 70 -2.77 6.86 -14.23
CA ALA A 70 -2.35 8.19 -14.66
C ALA A 70 -1.11 8.73 -13.92
N GLY A 71 -0.75 8.15 -12.75
CA GLY A 71 0.33 8.61 -11.89
C GLY A 71 -0.09 9.66 -10.84
N ASP A 72 -1.39 9.86 -10.68
CA ASP A 72 -1.94 10.80 -9.69
C ASP A 72 -1.98 10.22 -8.27
N LEU A 73 -1.99 8.89 -8.16
CA LEU A 73 -1.99 8.14 -6.91
C LEU A 73 -0.98 6.99 -6.98
N ASP A 74 -0.37 6.68 -5.83
CA ASP A 74 0.71 5.69 -5.75
C ASP A 74 0.27 4.41 -5.02
N LEU A 75 -0.58 4.50 -4.01
CA LEU A 75 -0.87 3.38 -3.11
C LEU A 75 -2.35 3.24 -2.73
N TRP A 76 -2.80 1.98 -2.78
CA TRP A 76 -4.08 1.52 -2.29
C TRP A 76 -3.90 0.23 -1.48
N VAL A 77 -4.35 0.20 -0.24
CA VAL A 77 -4.09 -0.91 0.68
C VAL A 77 -5.29 -1.85 0.90
N ASN A 78 -6.40 -1.61 0.23
CA ASN A 78 -7.61 -2.43 0.33
C ASN A 78 -8.07 -2.94 -1.05
N GLY A 79 -7.17 -3.64 -1.74
CA GLY A 79 -7.46 -4.27 -3.03
C GLY A 79 -8.21 -5.59 -2.84
N TRP A 80 -9.38 -5.71 -3.47
CA TRP A 80 -10.19 -6.93 -3.48
C TRP A 80 -10.00 -7.66 -4.81
N PHE A 81 -8.97 -8.51 -4.85
CA PHE A 81 -8.67 -9.28 -6.06
C PHE A 81 -9.81 -10.25 -6.39
N GLY A 82 -10.05 -10.45 -7.67
CA GLY A 82 -11.29 -11.02 -8.18
C GLY A 82 -12.30 -9.91 -8.52
N THR A 83 -12.77 -9.15 -7.53
CA THR A 83 -13.73 -8.05 -7.75
C THR A 83 -13.08 -6.87 -8.50
N HIS A 84 -11.79 -6.60 -8.27
CA HIS A 84 -11.08 -5.48 -8.90
C HIS A 84 -10.30 -5.87 -10.17
N ASP A 85 -10.36 -7.14 -10.61
CA ASP A 85 -9.53 -7.63 -11.73
C ASP A 85 -9.79 -6.89 -13.04
N SER A 86 -11.03 -6.46 -13.31
CA SER A 86 -11.36 -5.66 -14.48
C SER A 86 -10.60 -4.32 -14.49
N TYR A 87 -10.57 -3.62 -13.35
CA TYR A 87 -9.86 -2.34 -13.23
C TYR A 87 -8.34 -2.51 -13.40
N ILE A 88 -7.78 -3.60 -12.83
CA ILE A 88 -6.36 -3.92 -12.97
C ILE A 88 -6.01 -4.19 -14.44
N LYS A 89 -6.88 -4.93 -15.15
CA LYS A 89 -6.72 -5.19 -16.58
C LYS A 89 -6.77 -3.91 -17.41
N GLU A 90 -7.73 -3.01 -17.11
CA GLU A 90 -7.87 -1.72 -17.78
C GLU A 90 -6.68 -0.79 -17.54
N ALA A 91 -6.00 -0.92 -16.40
CA ALA A 91 -4.78 -0.18 -16.10
C ALA A 91 -3.56 -0.59 -16.96
N LYS A 92 -3.68 -1.62 -17.82
CA LYS A 92 -2.67 -2.04 -18.82
C LYS A 92 -1.25 -2.17 -18.26
N GLY A 93 -1.12 -2.77 -17.08
CA GLY A 93 0.17 -3.02 -16.43
C GLY A 93 0.79 -1.82 -15.68
N LYS A 94 0.13 -0.67 -15.67
CA LYS A 94 0.59 0.52 -14.92
C LYS A 94 0.37 0.40 -13.42
N VAL A 95 -0.51 -0.52 -12.98
CA VAL A 95 -0.77 -0.83 -11.58
C VAL A 95 -0.32 -2.25 -11.29
N LYS A 96 0.33 -2.46 -10.15
CA LYS A 96 0.82 -3.77 -9.71
C LYS A 96 0.34 -4.10 -8.31
N SER A 97 -0.06 -5.36 -8.08
CA SER A 97 -0.21 -5.89 -6.73
C SER A 97 1.17 -6.18 -6.14
N VAL A 98 1.45 -5.63 -4.96
CA VAL A 98 2.75 -5.75 -4.28
C VAL A 98 2.71 -6.61 -3.01
N GLY A 99 1.55 -7.15 -2.67
CA GLY A 99 1.39 -8.02 -1.49
C GLY A 99 -0.05 -8.26 -1.11
N TYR A 100 -0.23 -8.89 0.04
CA TYR A 100 -1.54 -9.19 0.61
C TYR A 100 -1.67 -8.54 1.99
N VAL A 101 -2.66 -7.70 2.16
CA VAL A 101 -3.05 -7.21 3.49
C VAL A 101 -3.62 -8.36 4.31
N MET A 102 -4.40 -9.24 3.67
CA MET A 102 -5.02 -10.40 4.29
C MET A 102 -4.95 -11.60 3.34
N LYS A 103 -4.15 -12.60 3.69
CA LYS A 103 -3.99 -13.80 2.88
C LYS A 103 -5.12 -14.79 3.18
N LYS A 104 -5.85 -15.22 2.15
CA LYS A 104 -6.98 -16.16 2.25
C LYS A 104 -8.12 -15.71 3.18
N GLY A 105 -8.24 -14.41 3.44
CA GLY A 105 -9.21 -13.86 4.40
C GLY A 105 -10.47 -13.27 3.79
N GLY A 106 -10.50 -13.07 2.46
CA GLY A 106 -11.62 -12.46 1.77
C GLY A 106 -12.41 -13.48 0.95
N LEU A 107 -13.39 -14.13 1.55
CA LEU A 107 -14.36 -14.91 0.80
C LEU A 107 -15.42 -13.98 0.21
N GLN A 108 -15.67 -14.11 -1.09
CA GLN A 108 -16.68 -13.32 -1.80
C GLN A 108 -17.69 -14.25 -2.44
N GLY A 109 -18.95 -13.87 -2.41
CA GLY A 109 -20.01 -14.63 -3.02
C GLY A 109 -21.37 -13.99 -2.80
N TYR A 110 -22.38 -14.55 -3.44
CA TYR A 110 -23.75 -14.21 -3.16
C TYR A 110 -24.21 -14.93 -1.91
N LEU A 111 -24.96 -14.25 -1.06
CA LEU A 111 -25.56 -14.81 0.13
C LEU A 111 -27.06 -14.94 -0.08
N VAL A 112 -27.62 -16.04 0.38
CA VAL A 112 -29.06 -16.29 0.46
C VAL A 112 -29.38 -16.77 1.86
N ASP A 113 -30.50 -16.36 2.42
CA ASP A 113 -30.95 -16.87 3.71
C ASP A 113 -31.29 -18.36 3.63
N LYS A 114 -31.07 -19.07 4.75
CA LYS A 114 -31.22 -20.52 4.77
C LYS A 114 -32.64 -20.97 4.38
N LYS A 115 -33.70 -20.26 4.79
CA LYS A 115 -35.07 -20.58 4.49
C LYS A 115 -35.35 -20.53 2.97
N SER A 116 -34.84 -19.51 2.32
CA SER A 116 -34.93 -19.37 0.85
C SER A 116 -34.10 -20.43 0.15
N ALA A 117 -32.88 -20.70 0.62
CA ALA A 117 -32.03 -21.75 0.06
C ALA A 117 -32.73 -23.12 0.10
N ASP A 118 -33.27 -23.49 1.25
CA ASP A 118 -34.00 -24.76 1.44
C ASP A 118 -35.26 -24.82 0.56
N LYS A 119 -36.04 -23.74 0.52
CA LYS A 119 -37.29 -23.67 -0.24
C LYS A 119 -37.07 -23.83 -1.76
N TYR A 120 -36.01 -23.23 -2.29
CA TYR A 120 -35.73 -23.18 -3.73
C TYR A 120 -34.63 -24.14 -4.17
N GLY A 121 -34.10 -24.97 -3.27
CA GLY A 121 -33.05 -25.94 -3.59
C GLY A 121 -31.73 -25.31 -4.00
N ILE A 122 -31.43 -24.08 -3.50
CA ILE A 122 -30.21 -23.37 -3.83
C ILE A 122 -29.04 -24.02 -3.07
N LYS A 123 -28.06 -24.48 -3.82
CA LYS A 123 -26.84 -25.10 -3.28
C LYS A 123 -25.64 -24.22 -3.67
N SER A 124 -24.63 -24.19 -2.78
CA SER A 124 -23.33 -23.51 -3.05
C SER A 124 -22.53 -24.23 -4.12
#